data_cd14ac1344391e2b2b7b72078a01473b
#
_entry.id   cd14ac1344391e2b2b7b72078a01473b
#
_cell.length_a   1.000
_cell.length_b   1.000
_cell.length_c   1.000
_cell.angle_alpha   90.00
_cell.angle_beta   90.00
_cell.angle_gamma   90.00
#
_symmetry.space_group_name_H-M   'P 1'
#
loop_
_entity.id
_entity.type
_entity.pdbx_description
1 polymer ?
#
loop_
_entity_poly.entity_id
_entity_poly.type
_entity_poly.pdbx_seq_one_letter_code
_entity_poly.pdbx_strand_id
1 'polypeptide(L)'
;LLSEEAQFDVFKRFGFASGRDTDKFAGDDASPRTANGLRYLSEAVCAVISGHVLQTVDCGTHTLFIADVTEAVTLSDVPCVTYQFYFDHIKPKPVVTEKKTGYICKICGYIYEGDTLPEDFICPLCKHGAADFEKIQ
;
A
#
# COMPACT_ATOMS: atom_id res chain seq x y z
N LEU A 1 4.90 10.44 4.44
CA LEU A 1 4.04 10.87 3.32
C LEU A 1 4.78 10.62 2.02
N LEU A 2 4.19 9.80 1.13
CA LEU A 2 4.76 9.53 -0.18
C LEU A 2 4.58 10.75 -1.10
N SER A 3 5.56 10.98 -1.98
CA SER A 3 5.47 11.98 -3.03
C SER A 3 4.87 11.40 -4.32
N GLU A 4 4.46 12.26 -5.25
CA GLU A 4 3.94 11.85 -6.57
C GLU A 4 4.96 11.09 -7.42
N GLU A 5 6.23 11.09 -7.03
CA GLU A 5 7.30 10.27 -7.67
C GLU A 5 7.26 8.79 -7.22
N ALA A 6 6.45 8.46 -6.21
CA ALA A 6 6.38 7.09 -5.70
C ALA A 6 5.84 6.12 -6.76
N GLN A 7 6.59 5.06 -7.01
CA GLN A 7 6.22 3.99 -7.93
C GLN A 7 5.33 2.95 -7.25
N PHE A 8 4.55 2.20 -8.03
CA PHE A 8 3.62 1.21 -7.50
C PHE A 8 4.27 0.18 -6.56
N ASP A 9 5.54 -0.15 -6.77
CA ASP A 9 6.28 -1.11 -5.93
C ASP A 9 6.41 -0.67 -4.48
N VAL A 10 6.47 0.63 -4.21
CA VAL A 10 6.46 1.18 -2.85
C VAL A 10 5.13 0.84 -2.17
N PHE A 11 4.00 1.05 -2.85
CA PHE A 11 2.67 0.71 -2.33
C PHE A 11 2.52 -0.79 -2.12
N LYS A 12 3.03 -1.61 -3.04
CA LYS A 12 3.02 -3.06 -2.92
C LYS A 12 3.83 -3.53 -1.71
N ARG A 13 5.07 -3.04 -1.56
CA ARG A 13 5.97 -3.41 -0.47
C ARG A 13 5.43 -3.01 0.91
N PHE A 14 4.96 -1.77 1.03
CA PHE A 14 4.56 -1.22 2.33
C PHE A 14 3.05 -1.33 2.61
N GLY A 15 2.21 -1.38 1.59
CA GLY A 15 0.75 -1.40 1.71
C GLY A 15 0.13 -2.80 1.64
N PHE A 16 0.59 -3.69 0.75
CA PHE A 16 -0.05 -4.99 0.53
C PHE A 16 0.56 -6.15 1.32
N ALA A 17 1.78 -5.97 1.87
CA ALA A 17 2.38 -6.96 2.74
C ALA A 17 2.15 -6.63 4.21
N SER A 18 1.97 -7.66 5.05
CA SER A 18 1.92 -7.48 6.50
C SER A 18 3.33 -7.33 7.08
N GLY A 19 3.55 -6.36 7.95
CA GLY A 19 4.79 -6.24 8.70
C GLY A 19 5.00 -7.33 9.75
N ARG A 20 4.00 -8.19 10.00
CA ARG A 20 4.12 -9.38 10.85
C ARG A 20 4.88 -10.51 10.16
N ASP A 21 4.71 -10.60 8.85
CA ASP A 21 5.21 -11.73 8.05
C ASP A 21 6.44 -11.35 7.21
N THR A 22 6.69 -10.04 7.05
CA THR A 22 7.73 -9.55 6.14
C THR A 22 8.44 -8.36 6.77
N ASP A 23 9.77 -8.43 6.85
CA ASP A 23 10.58 -7.23 7.10
C ASP A 23 10.57 -6.35 5.84
N LYS A 24 9.82 -5.25 5.93
CA LYS A 24 9.66 -4.32 4.81
C LYS A 24 10.91 -3.49 4.52
N PHE A 25 11.92 -3.53 5.39
CA PHE A 25 13.21 -2.86 5.23
C PHE A 25 14.36 -3.87 5.03
N ALA A 26 14.06 -5.14 4.77
CA ALA A 26 15.08 -6.13 4.48
C ALA A 26 15.96 -5.70 3.29
N GLY A 27 17.28 -5.75 3.47
CA GLY A 27 18.25 -5.34 2.45
C GLY A 27 18.46 -3.82 2.32
N ASP A 28 17.81 -3.02 3.16
CA ASP A 28 17.96 -1.56 3.19
C ASP A 28 18.49 -1.09 4.56
N ASP A 29 19.72 -1.49 4.86
CA ASP A 29 20.36 -1.17 6.14
C ASP A 29 20.73 0.32 6.26
N ALA A 30 20.79 1.04 5.14
CA ALA A 30 21.10 2.46 5.05
C ALA A 30 19.87 3.36 5.24
N SER A 31 18.64 2.79 5.35
CA SER A 31 17.45 3.63 5.53
C SER A 31 17.56 4.52 6.77
N PRO A 32 17.21 5.81 6.62
CA PRO A 32 17.29 6.77 7.70
C PRO A 32 16.33 6.43 8.83
N ARG A 33 16.57 7.04 10.00
CA ARG A 33 15.73 6.86 11.19
C ARG A 33 15.26 8.20 11.72
N THR A 34 14.05 8.18 12.23
CA THR A 34 13.48 9.28 13.00
C THR A 34 14.15 9.40 14.37
N ALA A 35 13.93 10.50 15.08
CA ALA A 35 14.48 10.73 16.42
C ALA A 35 14.11 9.62 17.42
N ASN A 36 12.95 8.98 17.26
CA ASN A 36 12.53 7.83 18.08
C ASN A 36 12.98 6.47 17.53
N GLY A 37 13.91 6.45 16.54
CA GLY A 37 14.58 5.25 16.03
C GLY A 37 13.83 4.47 14.96
N LEU A 38 12.67 4.93 14.50
CA LEU A 38 11.90 4.25 13.45
C LEU A 38 12.51 4.49 12.07
N ARG A 39 12.64 3.43 11.27
CA ARG A 39 13.09 3.52 9.88
C ARG A 39 12.02 4.17 9.00
N TYR A 40 12.47 4.95 8.02
CA TYR A 40 11.61 5.50 6.98
C TYR A 40 12.29 5.47 5.62
N LEU A 41 11.51 5.61 4.54
CA LEU A 41 12.03 5.74 3.18
C LEU A 41 12.61 7.13 2.97
N SER A 42 13.79 7.22 2.35
CA SER A 42 14.41 8.48 1.94
C SER A 42 14.04 8.90 0.52
N GLU A 43 13.58 7.96 -0.30
CA GLU A 43 13.23 8.19 -1.69
C GLU A 43 11.71 8.15 -1.87
N ALA A 44 11.20 8.93 -2.82
CA ALA A 44 9.77 9.01 -3.14
C ALA A 44 8.89 9.42 -1.95
N VAL A 45 9.43 10.22 -1.04
CA VAL A 45 8.71 10.80 0.12
C VAL A 45 8.87 12.31 0.13
N CYS A 46 7.79 13.02 0.43
CA CYS A 46 7.79 14.48 0.59
C CYS A 46 7.93 14.90 2.05
N ALA A 47 7.49 14.09 3.00
CA ALA A 47 7.62 14.39 4.42
C ALA A 47 7.59 13.14 5.28
N VAL A 48 8.14 13.25 6.49
CA VAL A 48 8.07 12.25 7.55
C VAL A 48 7.41 12.87 8.77
N ILE A 49 6.48 12.14 9.38
CA ILE A 49 5.88 12.46 10.65
C ILE A 49 6.07 11.24 11.55
N SER A 50 6.67 11.45 12.72
CA SER A 50 6.89 10.42 13.71
C SER A 50 6.24 10.81 15.03
N GLY A 51 5.75 9.84 15.78
CA GLY A 51 5.04 10.10 17.01
C GLY A 51 5.19 8.99 18.04
N HIS A 52 4.77 9.30 19.25
CA HIS A 52 4.64 8.37 20.36
C HIS A 52 3.16 8.07 20.61
N VAL A 53 2.78 6.80 20.52
CA VAL A 53 1.38 6.39 20.72
C VAL A 53 1.01 6.54 22.19
N LEU A 54 -0.04 7.32 22.46
CA LEU A 54 -0.59 7.54 23.79
C LEU A 54 -1.75 6.59 24.09
N GLN A 55 -2.60 6.34 23.10
CA GLN A 55 -3.81 5.57 23.27
C GLN A 55 -4.15 4.81 21.99
N THR A 56 -4.76 3.64 22.15
CA THR A 56 -5.37 2.88 21.07
C THR A 56 -6.83 2.62 21.38
N VAL A 57 -7.68 2.64 20.32
CA VAL A 57 -9.10 2.30 20.42
C VAL A 57 -9.39 1.20 19.41
N ASP A 58 -9.91 0.08 19.88
CA ASP A 58 -10.37 -1.01 19.03
C ASP A 58 -11.72 -0.64 18.41
N CYS A 59 -11.76 -0.58 17.08
CA CYS A 59 -12.97 -0.31 16.30
C CYS A 59 -13.48 -1.57 15.57
N GLY A 60 -13.10 -2.77 16.01
CA GLY A 60 -13.48 -4.05 15.45
C GLY A 60 -12.62 -4.43 14.24
N THR A 61 -12.87 -3.87 13.08
CA THR A 61 -12.09 -4.13 11.86
C THR A 61 -10.79 -3.32 11.76
N HIS A 62 -10.65 -2.27 12.54
CA HIS A 62 -9.53 -1.33 12.54
C HIS A 62 -9.17 -0.91 13.95
N THR A 63 -7.95 -0.43 14.15
CA THR A 63 -7.50 0.19 15.41
C THR A 63 -7.21 1.66 15.15
N LEU A 64 -7.79 2.55 15.95
CA LEU A 64 -7.44 3.96 15.99
C LEU A 64 -6.25 4.17 16.93
N PHE A 65 -5.22 4.86 16.47
CA PHE A 65 -4.06 5.26 17.25
C PHE A 65 -4.09 6.76 17.50
N ILE A 66 -3.96 7.16 18.75
CA ILE A 66 -3.79 8.56 19.16
C ILE A 66 -2.35 8.71 19.61
N ALA A 67 -1.63 9.66 19.02
CA ALA A 67 -0.21 9.83 19.25
C ALA A 67 0.19 11.30 19.34
N ASP A 68 1.17 11.60 20.19
CA ASP A 68 1.88 12.88 20.15
C ASP A 68 2.89 12.87 19.02
N VAL A 69 2.92 13.95 18.23
CA VAL A 69 3.93 14.14 17.19
C VAL A 69 5.25 14.52 17.83
N THR A 70 6.27 13.68 17.65
CA THR A 70 7.63 13.93 18.17
C THR A 70 8.55 14.55 17.14
N GLU A 71 8.26 14.34 15.86
CA GLU A 71 9.05 14.84 14.74
C GLU A 71 8.18 15.02 13.51
N ALA A 72 8.36 16.11 12.79
CA ALA A 72 7.76 16.35 11.48
C ALA A 72 8.78 17.10 10.61
N VAL A 73 9.16 16.49 9.48
CA VAL A 73 10.20 17.02 8.59
C VAL A 73 9.72 16.96 7.15
N THR A 74 9.86 18.07 6.43
CA THR A 74 9.70 18.11 4.97
C THR A 74 11.01 17.66 4.33
N LEU A 75 10.95 16.69 3.43
CA LEU A 75 12.10 16.10 2.75
C LEU A 75 12.24 16.58 1.31
N SER A 76 11.14 16.93 0.65
CA SER A 76 11.15 17.48 -0.71
C SER A 76 9.94 18.39 -0.95
N ASP A 77 10.05 19.23 -2.00
CA ASP A 77 8.96 20.10 -2.46
C ASP A 77 8.01 19.41 -3.45
N VAL A 78 8.25 18.12 -3.75
CA VAL A 78 7.36 17.33 -4.61
C VAL A 78 6.03 17.14 -3.90
N PRO A 79 4.88 17.37 -4.56
CA PRO A 79 3.58 17.19 -3.95
C PRO A 79 3.38 15.81 -3.34
N CYS A 80 2.64 15.74 -2.23
CA CYS A 80 2.24 14.48 -1.64
C CYS A 80 1.27 13.75 -2.55
N VAL A 81 1.45 12.45 -2.71
CA VAL A 81 0.51 11.62 -3.43
C VAL A 81 -0.86 11.67 -2.76
N THR A 82 -1.88 12.06 -3.52
CA THR A 82 -3.26 11.95 -3.09
C THR A 82 -3.85 10.59 -3.47
N TYR A 83 -4.97 10.23 -2.84
CA TYR A 83 -5.69 9.00 -3.21
C TYR A 83 -6.11 9.02 -4.69
N GLN A 84 -6.56 10.19 -5.18
CA GLN A 84 -6.93 10.38 -6.58
C GLN A 84 -5.73 10.19 -7.51
N PHE A 85 -4.59 10.84 -7.20
CA PHE A 85 -3.36 10.70 -7.98
C PHE A 85 -2.89 9.25 -8.07
N TYR A 86 -2.94 8.52 -6.94
CA TYR A 86 -2.60 7.10 -6.91
C TYR A 86 -3.44 6.28 -7.90
N PHE A 87 -4.77 6.49 -7.94
CA PHE A 87 -5.64 5.76 -8.85
C PHE A 87 -5.44 6.14 -10.32
N ASP A 88 -5.18 7.41 -10.60
CA ASP A 88 -5.07 7.92 -11.97
C ASP A 88 -3.72 7.58 -12.60
N HIS A 89 -2.63 7.60 -11.82
CA HIS A 89 -1.27 7.63 -12.34
C HIS A 89 -0.38 6.48 -11.85
N ILE A 90 -0.59 5.95 -10.65
CA ILE A 90 0.33 4.98 -10.03
C ILE A 90 -0.23 3.56 -10.07
N LYS A 91 -1.50 3.40 -9.69
CA LYS A 91 -2.14 2.08 -9.66
C LYS A 91 -2.16 1.47 -11.07
N PRO A 92 -1.64 0.23 -11.26
CA PRO A 92 -1.71 -0.44 -12.54
C PRO A 92 -3.15 -0.52 -13.01
N LYS A 93 -3.42 0.02 -14.19
CA LYS A 93 -4.71 -0.17 -14.85
C LYS A 93 -4.73 -1.57 -15.44
N PRO A 94 -5.86 -2.30 -15.38
CA PRO A 94 -5.98 -3.57 -16.05
C PRO A 94 -5.65 -3.34 -17.53
N VAL A 95 -4.64 -4.04 -18.02
CA VAL A 95 -4.36 -4.04 -19.47
C VAL A 95 -5.48 -4.84 -20.11
N VAL A 96 -6.45 -4.13 -20.68
CA VAL A 96 -7.49 -4.74 -21.51
C VAL A 96 -6.83 -5.09 -22.86
N THR A 97 -5.97 -6.11 -22.85
CA THR A 97 -5.50 -6.76 -24.06
C THR A 97 -6.52 -7.84 -24.39
N GLU A 98 -7.28 -7.64 -25.47
CA GLU A 98 -8.19 -8.58 -26.13
C GLU A 98 -9.00 -9.48 -25.16
N LYS A 99 -10.32 -9.41 -25.20
CA LYS A 99 -11.35 -10.21 -24.48
C LYS A 99 -10.80 -11.39 -23.67
N LYS A 100 -10.08 -11.12 -22.57
CA LYS A 100 -9.75 -12.15 -21.60
C LYS A 100 -10.97 -12.35 -20.71
N THR A 101 -11.62 -13.48 -20.86
CA THR A 101 -12.60 -13.95 -19.90
C THR A 101 -11.86 -14.23 -18.59
N GLY A 102 -12.34 -13.70 -17.48
CA GLY A 102 -11.69 -13.89 -16.19
C GLY A 102 -12.28 -13.01 -15.12
N TYR A 103 -11.54 -12.82 -14.03
CA TYR A 103 -11.94 -12.02 -12.89
C TYR A 103 -10.83 -11.06 -12.51
N ILE A 104 -11.18 -9.80 -12.23
CA ILE A 104 -10.26 -8.77 -11.79
C ILE A 104 -10.42 -8.47 -10.30
N CYS A 105 -9.32 -8.44 -9.56
CA CYS A 105 -9.32 -7.98 -8.18
C CYS A 105 -9.53 -6.46 -8.13
N LYS A 106 -10.64 -6.02 -7.52
CA LYS A 106 -10.99 -4.60 -7.36
C LYS A 106 -9.98 -3.83 -6.50
N ILE A 107 -9.20 -4.53 -5.68
CA ILE A 107 -8.25 -3.90 -4.77
C ILE A 107 -6.93 -3.58 -5.47
N CYS A 108 -6.31 -4.56 -6.16
CA CYS A 108 -4.96 -4.41 -6.72
C CYS A 108 -4.89 -4.53 -8.24
N GLY A 109 -5.98 -4.89 -8.92
CA GLY A 109 -6.00 -5.05 -10.37
C GLY A 109 -5.45 -6.40 -10.87
N TYR A 110 -5.12 -7.35 -10.01
CA TYR A 110 -4.71 -8.69 -10.42
C TYR A 110 -5.81 -9.37 -11.23
N ILE A 111 -5.45 -9.99 -12.35
CA ILE A 111 -6.37 -10.72 -13.22
C ILE A 111 -6.19 -12.22 -12.98
N TYR A 112 -7.27 -12.87 -12.59
CA TYR A 112 -7.39 -14.32 -12.58
C TYR A 112 -7.93 -14.78 -13.95
N GLU A 113 -7.15 -15.57 -14.67
CA GLU A 113 -7.54 -16.11 -16.00
C GLU A 113 -8.28 -17.43 -15.80
N GLY A 114 -9.60 -17.43 -15.94
CA GLY A 114 -10.43 -18.62 -15.80
C GLY A 114 -11.92 -18.28 -15.91
N ASP A 115 -12.71 -19.25 -16.34
CA ASP A 115 -14.16 -19.07 -16.54
C ASP A 115 -14.92 -18.98 -15.21
N THR A 116 -14.37 -19.55 -14.15
CA THR A 116 -14.98 -19.58 -12.81
C THR A 116 -13.91 -19.29 -11.75
N LEU A 117 -14.18 -18.33 -10.87
CA LEU A 117 -13.32 -18.04 -9.73
C LEU A 117 -13.69 -18.97 -8.58
N PRO A 118 -12.73 -19.73 -7.98
CA PRO A 118 -13.00 -20.53 -6.79
C PRO A 118 -13.47 -19.65 -5.60
N GLU A 119 -14.39 -20.13 -4.81
CA GLU A 119 -14.93 -19.38 -3.66
C GLU A 119 -13.87 -19.11 -2.58
N ASP A 120 -12.88 -19.98 -2.46
CA ASP A 120 -11.74 -19.88 -1.54
C ASP A 120 -10.52 -19.20 -2.16
N PHE A 121 -10.64 -18.63 -3.37
CA PHE A 121 -9.52 -17.97 -4.04
C PHE A 121 -9.03 -16.75 -3.25
N ILE A 122 -7.72 -16.72 -3.04
CA ILE A 122 -7.03 -15.60 -2.39
C ILE A 122 -6.11 -14.93 -3.41
N CYS A 123 -6.27 -13.63 -3.58
CA CYS A 123 -5.42 -12.85 -4.48
C CYS A 123 -3.94 -13.01 -4.11
N PRO A 124 -3.08 -13.44 -5.05
CA PRO A 124 -1.66 -13.65 -4.75
C PRO A 124 -0.90 -12.35 -4.45
N LEU A 125 -1.42 -11.20 -4.93
CA LEU A 125 -0.78 -9.90 -4.73
C LEU A 125 -1.19 -9.22 -3.41
N CYS A 126 -2.50 -9.10 -3.16
CA CYS A 126 -3.01 -8.31 -2.02
C CYS A 126 -3.67 -9.14 -0.94
N LYS A 127 -3.74 -10.47 -1.11
CA LYS A 127 -4.31 -11.44 -0.15
C LYS A 127 -5.81 -11.27 0.14
N HIS A 128 -6.54 -10.50 -0.65
CA HIS A 128 -7.99 -10.38 -0.57
C HIS A 128 -8.69 -11.62 -1.16
N GLY A 129 -9.87 -11.92 -0.65
CA GLY A 129 -10.64 -13.10 -1.06
C GLY A 129 -11.43 -12.91 -2.36
N ALA A 130 -12.10 -13.99 -2.79
CA ALA A 130 -12.90 -14.04 -4.02
C ALA A 130 -13.99 -12.95 -4.10
N ALA A 131 -14.55 -12.52 -2.97
CA ALA A 131 -15.57 -11.47 -2.89
C ALA A 131 -15.12 -10.10 -3.45
N ASP A 132 -13.79 -9.88 -3.47
CA ASP A 132 -13.19 -8.65 -4.01
C ASP A 132 -12.86 -8.73 -5.49
N PHE A 133 -13.31 -9.78 -6.17
CA PHE A 133 -13.13 -9.96 -7.61
C PHE A 133 -14.42 -9.66 -8.37
N GLU A 134 -14.27 -9.12 -9.56
CA GLU A 134 -15.34 -8.84 -10.50
C GLU A 134 -15.06 -9.53 -11.83
N LYS A 135 -16.10 -10.09 -12.46
CA LYS A 135 -15.96 -10.75 -13.75
C LYS A 135 -15.69 -9.74 -14.86
N ILE A 136 -14.66 -9.98 -15.65
CA ILE A 136 -14.35 -9.18 -16.85
C ILE A 136 -15.34 -9.56 -17.94
N GLN A 137 -16.06 -8.59 -18.47
CA GLN A 137 -17.02 -8.76 -19.58
C GLN A 137 -16.34 -8.48 -20.92
#